data_a1c4d0e2f5343fe3c2f39206a7c1cca1
#
_entry.id   a1c4d0e2f5343fe3c2f39206a7c1cca1
#
_cell.length_a   1.000
_cell.length_b   1.000
_cell.length_c   1.000
_cell.angle_alpha   90.00
_cell.angle_beta   90.00
_cell.angle_gamma   90.00
#
_symmetry.space_group_name_H-M   'P 1'
#
loop_
_entity.id
_entity.type
_entity.pdbx_description
1 polymer ?
#
loop_
_entity_poly.entity_id
_entity_poly.type
_entity_poly.pdbx_seq_one_letter_code
_entity_poly.pdbx_strand_id
1 'polypeptide(L)'
;MFGMSRILTSSGVLSGVLLILLGVWGALIPFIGPYFHYAYTPDTAWHFTLPRLWLEVLPGVATALGGVLVIVSTGRLAAAGGAVLAALAGGWFAVGNAVSSLWPNLGTPGVPAGPASRIGLEKIGFFTGLGVVIVFVAAFTLGRLFAPAPQPGPVTVAATDSLPVEQ
;
A
#
# COMPACT_ATOMS: atom_id res chain seq x y z
N MET A 1 33.16 15.39 0.75
CA MET A 1 31.74 15.81 0.72
C MET A 1 31.02 14.76 -0.12
N PHE A 2 30.61 13.66 0.53
CA PHE A 2 30.02 12.51 -0.16
C PHE A 2 28.57 12.82 -0.46
N GLY A 3 28.24 12.91 -1.76
CA GLY A 3 26.89 13.05 -2.23
C GLY A 3 26.07 11.82 -1.82
N MET A 4 25.17 11.99 -0.89
CA MET A 4 24.12 11.02 -0.59
C MET A 4 23.21 10.93 -1.81
N SER A 5 23.57 10.01 -2.72
CA SER A 5 22.69 9.64 -3.82
C SER A 5 21.37 9.14 -3.21
N ARG A 6 20.32 9.92 -3.40
CA ARG A 6 18.96 9.57 -3.00
C ARG A 6 18.65 8.20 -3.60
N ILE A 7 18.42 7.22 -2.76
CA ILE A 7 17.97 5.87 -3.14
C ILE A 7 16.49 5.94 -3.60
N LEU A 8 16.02 7.11 -3.95
CA LEU A 8 14.72 7.33 -4.57
C LEU A 8 14.80 6.86 -6.03
N THR A 9 14.80 5.55 -6.22
CA THR A 9 14.43 5.02 -7.52
C THR A 9 12.99 5.45 -7.79
N SER A 10 12.70 5.90 -8.99
CA SER A 10 11.35 6.35 -9.41
C SER A 10 10.23 5.39 -8.99
N SER A 11 10.53 4.11 -8.88
CA SER A 11 9.61 3.07 -8.45
C SER A 11 9.28 3.07 -6.94
N GLY A 12 10.20 3.50 -6.08
CA GLY A 12 9.92 3.65 -4.64
C GLY A 12 8.95 4.81 -4.38
N VAL A 13 9.14 5.92 -5.10
CA VAL A 13 8.22 7.06 -5.05
C VAL A 13 6.84 6.65 -5.57
N LEU A 14 6.79 5.93 -6.69
CA LEU A 14 5.53 5.46 -7.26
C LEU A 14 4.75 4.58 -6.28
N SER A 15 5.41 3.59 -5.68
CA SER A 15 4.78 2.72 -4.68
C SER A 15 4.27 3.50 -3.48
N GLY A 16 5.06 4.45 -2.96
CA GLY A 16 4.64 5.28 -1.84
C GLY A 16 3.45 6.18 -2.19
N VAL A 17 3.44 6.79 -3.38
CA VAL A 17 2.30 7.58 -3.86
C VAL A 17 1.05 6.71 -3.99
N LEU A 18 1.17 5.50 -4.56
CA LEU A 18 0.04 4.57 -4.65
C LEU A 18 -0.51 4.20 -3.27
N LEU A 19 0.37 3.93 -2.29
CA LEU A 19 -0.06 3.65 -0.91
C LEU A 19 -0.78 4.84 -0.28
N ILE A 20 -0.30 6.07 -0.50
CA ILE A 20 -0.97 7.28 -0.02
C ILE A 20 -2.36 7.40 -0.64
N LEU A 21 -2.48 7.26 -1.95
CA LEU A 21 -3.77 7.37 -2.65
C LEU A 21 -4.76 6.29 -2.20
N LEU A 22 -4.32 5.04 -2.07
CA LEU A 22 -5.14 3.94 -1.58
C LEU A 22 -5.55 4.14 -0.12
N GLY A 23 -4.65 4.63 0.73
CA GLY A 23 -4.93 4.93 2.12
C GLY A 23 -5.93 6.08 2.29
N VAL A 24 -5.75 7.16 1.52
CA VAL A 24 -6.68 8.30 1.49
C VAL A 24 -8.05 7.85 0.98
N TRP A 25 -8.09 7.05 -0.08
CA TRP A 25 -9.34 6.45 -0.57
C TRP A 25 -10.03 5.66 0.52
N GLY A 26 -9.35 4.70 1.16
CA GLY A 26 -9.93 3.86 2.22
C GLY A 26 -10.43 4.65 3.43
N ALA A 27 -9.76 5.76 3.79
CA ALA A 27 -10.18 6.61 4.89
C ALA A 27 -11.36 7.52 4.54
N LEU A 28 -11.47 7.99 3.30
CA LEU A 28 -12.48 8.99 2.90
C LEU A 28 -13.73 8.39 2.27
N ILE A 29 -13.63 7.23 1.63
CA ILE A 29 -14.76 6.65 0.89
C ILE A 29 -16.02 6.45 1.73
N PRO A 30 -15.96 6.07 3.04
CA PRO A 30 -17.16 5.94 3.85
C PRO A 30 -17.90 7.28 4.09
N PHE A 31 -17.22 8.40 3.90
CA PHE A 31 -17.78 9.74 4.11
C PHE A 31 -18.28 10.38 2.83
N ILE A 32 -17.56 10.18 1.72
CA ILE A 32 -17.87 10.79 0.42
C ILE A 32 -18.66 9.87 -0.50
N GLY A 33 -18.57 8.55 -0.30
CA GLY A 33 -19.26 7.55 -1.11
C GLY A 33 -20.77 7.75 -1.25
N PRO A 34 -21.49 8.17 -0.18
CA PRO A 34 -22.93 8.44 -0.26
C PRO A 34 -23.32 9.46 -1.34
N TYR A 35 -22.46 10.42 -1.68
CA TYR A 35 -22.71 11.38 -2.76
C TYR A 35 -22.83 10.73 -4.14
N PHE A 36 -22.25 9.53 -4.29
CA PHE A 36 -22.24 8.77 -5.54
C PHE A 36 -23.06 7.50 -5.44
N HIS A 37 -23.88 7.36 -4.40
CA HIS A 37 -24.60 6.12 -4.08
C HIS A 37 -23.66 4.90 -3.94
N TYR A 38 -22.46 5.13 -3.45
CA TYR A 38 -21.43 4.11 -3.21
C TYR A 38 -21.07 4.10 -1.73
N ALA A 39 -21.93 3.47 -0.91
CA ALA A 39 -21.77 3.48 0.55
C ALA A 39 -22.46 2.30 1.22
N TYR A 40 -21.91 1.96 2.38
CA TYR A 40 -22.55 1.05 3.34
C TYR A 40 -23.62 1.80 4.13
N THR A 41 -24.65 1.08 4.58
CA THR A 41 -25.75 1.65 5.39
C THR A 41 -25.24 2.18 6.75
N PRO A 42 -25.80 3.29 7.28
CA PRO A 42 -26.74 4.18 6.63
C PRO A 42 -26.06 4.99 5.51
N ASP A 43 -26.70 5.09 4.34
CA ASP A 43 -26.19 5.81 3.15
C ASP A 43 -26.28 7.32 3.37
N THR A 44 -25.57 7.81 4.38
CA THR A 44 -25.52 9.22 4.78
C THR A 44 -24.08 9.71 4.80
N ALA A 45 -23.86 10.83 4.08
CA ALA A 45 -22.55 11.46 4.04
C ALA A 45 -22.14 11.98 5.44
N TRP A 46 -20.85 11.92 5.72
CA TRP A 46 -20.24 12.41 6.97
C TRP A 46 -20.80 11.76 8.26
N HIS A 47 -21.38 10.58 8.15
CA HIS A 47 -21.83 9.82 9.31
C HIS A 47 -20.66 9.08 9.95
N PHE A 48 -20.21 9.59 11.10
CA PHE A 48 -19.11 9.00 11.86
C PHE A 48 -19.63 7.95 12.84
N THR A 49 -19.04 6.76 12.81
CA THR A 49 -19.29 5.68 13.77
C THR A 49 -17.97 5.05 14.23
N LEU A 50 -17.94 4.50 15.45
CA LEU A 50 -16.77 3.78 15.96
C LEU A 50 -16.34 2.62 15.05
N PRO A 51 -17.24 1.77 14.53
CA PRO A 51 -16.86 0.75 13.57
C PRO A 51 -16.16 1.28 12.33
N ARG A 52 -16.62 2.41 11.76
CA ARG A 52 -15.95 3.05 10.61
C ARG A 52 -14.56 3.55 10.96
N LEU A 53 -14.38 4.08 12.17
CA LEU A 53 -13.07 4.51 12.64
C LEU A 53 -12.07 3.35 12.61
N TRP A 54 -12.44 2.22 13.22
CA TRP A 54 -11.54 1.08 13.38
C TRP A 54 -11.33 0.28 12.09
N LEU A 55 -12.35 0.16 11.27
CA LEU A 55 -12.34 -0.71 10.09
C LEU A 55 -11.92 0.01 8.80
N GLU A 56 -12.07 1.32 8.74
CA GLU A 56 -11.87 2.10 7.51
C GLU A 56 -10.89 3.25 7.72
N VAL A 57 -11.15 4.16 8.66
CA VAL A 57 -10.33 5.38 8.82
C VAL A 57 -8.93 5.04 9.33
N LEU A 58 -8.83 4.27 10.40
CA LEU A 58 -7.54 3.94 11.01
C LEU A 58 -6.61 3.19 10.05
N PRO A 59 -7.02 2.08 9.40
CA PRO A 59 -6.16 1.40 8.44
C PRO A 59 -5.87 2.25 7.20
N GLY A 60 -6.80 3.12 6.76
CA GLY A 60 -6.56 4.07 5.68
C GLY A 60 -5.46 5.07 6.02
N VAL A 61 -5.54 5.69 7.20
CA VAL A 61 -4.50 6.60 7.69
C VAL A 61 -3.17 5.87 7.86
N ALA A 62 -3.16 4.67 8.45
CA ALA A 62 -1.94 3.88 8.62
C ALA A 62 -1.30 3.52 7.26
N THR A 63 -2.10 3.18 6.25
CA THR A 63 -1.62 2.93 4.88
C THR A 63 -0.99 4.18 4.28
N ALA A 64 -1.66 5.34 4.40
CA ALA A 64 -1.15 6.62 3.88
C ALA A 64 0.16 7.02 4.58
N LEU A 65 0.24 6.90 5.90
CA LEU A 65 1.46 7.14 6.67
C LEU A 65 2.58 6.18 6.26
N GLY A 66 2.27 4.91 6.05
CA GLY A 66 3.21 3.92 5.50
C GLY A 66 3.77 4.36 4.14
N GLY A 67 2.92 4.85 3.25
CA GLY A 67 3.31 5.41 1.95
C GLY A 67 4.21 6.64 2.08
N VAL A 68 3.88 7.56 2.99
CA VAL A 68 4.74 8.73 3.29
C VAL A 68 6.11 8.26 3.79
N LEU A 69 6.17 7.33 4.75
CA LEU A 69 7.43 6.79 5.25
C LEU A 69 8.27 6.16 4.14
N VAL A 70 7.66 5.42 3.20
CA VAL A 70 8.37 4.87 2.03
C VAL A 70 9.02 5.98 1.20
N ILE A 71 8.35 7.12 1.02
CA ILE A 71 8.86 8.23 0.20
C ILE A 71 9.94 9.03 0.92
N VAL A 72 9.72 9.38 2.20
CA VAL A 72 10.60 10.34 2.91
C VAL A 72 11.80 9.67 3.56
N SER A 73 11.77 8.35 3.73
CA SER A 73 12.84 7.63 4.43
C SER A 73 14.14 7.65 3.63
N THR A 74 15.23 7.99 4.30
CA THR A 74 16.58 7.94 3.74
C THR A 74 17.24 6.56 3.91
N GLY A 75 16.71 5.74 4.82
CA GLY A 75 17.23 4.41 5.15
C GLY A 75 16.28 3.29 4.73
N ARG A 76 16.86 2.16 4.30
CA ARG A 76 16.08 0.97 3.85
C ARG A 76 15.18 0.42 4.96
N LEU A 77 15.64 0.42 6.22
CA LEU A 77 14.85 -0.10 7.35
C LEU A 77 13.62 0.77 7.65
N ALA A 78 13.77 2.10 7.58
CA ALA A 78 12.64 3.00 7.80
C ALA A 78 11.62 2.90 6.67
N ALA A 79 12.08 2.81 5.40
CA ALA A 79 11.20 2.56 4.26
C ALA A 79 10.50 1.20 4.38
N ALA A 80 11.22 0.15 4.82
CA ALA A 80 10.65 -1.16 5.07
C ALA A 80 9.59 -1.12 6.19
N GLY A 81 9.85 -0.38 7.27
CA GLY A 81 8.87 -0.13 8.34
C GLY A 81 7.58 0.49 7.81
N GLY A 82 7.69 1.49 6.92
CA GLY A 82 6.54 2.10 6.24
C GLY A 82 5.75 1.10 5.38
N ALA A 83 6.46 0.27 4.61
CA ALA A 83 5.82 -0.75 3.79
C ALA A 83 5.17 -1.86 4.64
N VAL A 84 5.78 -2.28 5.76
CA VAL A 84 5.18 -3.23 6.70
C VAL A 84 3.92 -2.63 7.33
N LEU A 85 3.96 -1.37 7.77
CA LEU A 85 2.79 -0.68 8.31
C LEU A 85 1.64 -0.68 7.30
N ALA A 86 1.91 -0.34 6.04
CA ALA A 86 0.91 -0.37 4.98
C ALA A 86 0.40 -1.80 4.73
N ALA A 87 1.28 -2.83 4.74
CA ALA A 87 0.87 -4.22 4.56
C ALA A 87 -0.07 -4.70 5.68
N LEU A 88 0.22 -4.37 6.93
CA LEU A 88 -0.63 -4.70 8.08
C LEU A 88 -1.99 -4.00 7.98
N ALA A 89 -1.99 -2.72 7.61
CA ALA A 89 -3.22 -1.96 7.40
C ALA A 89 -4.06 -2.51 6.24
N GLY A 90 -3.42 -2.87 5.12
CA GLY A 90 -4.07 -3.54 3.99
C GLY A 90 -4.64 -4.92 4.36
N GLY A 91 -3.89 -5.70 5.15
CA GLY A 91 -4.37 -6.95 5.73
C GLY A 91 -5.61 -6.74 6.60
N TRP A 92 -5.61 -5.69 7.43
CA TRP A 92 -6.77 -5.32 8.23
C TRP A 92 -7.98 -4.94 7.37
N PHE A 93 -7.80 -4.18 6.29
CA PHE A 93 -8.88 -3.95 5.33
C PHE A 93 -9.45 -5.25 4.76
N ALA A 94 -8.59 -6.20 4.40
CA ALA A 94 -9.02 -7.45 3.79
C ALA A 94 -9.84 -8.34 4.73
N VAL A 95 -9.47 -8.42 6.02
CA VAL A 95 -10.07 -9.35 7.00
C VAL A 95 -10.91 -8.66 8.08
N GLY A 96 -10.74 -7.36 8.30
CA GLY A 96 -11.33 -6.62 9.42
C GLY A 96 -12.85 -6.73 9.48
N ASN A 97 -13.53 -6.67 8.33
CA ASN A 97 -14.98 -6.85 8.28
C ASN A 97 -15.43 -8.26 8.68
N ALA A 98 -14.66 -9.30 8.33
CA ALA A 98 -14.94 -10.66 8.77
C ALA A 98 -14.66 -10.83 10.27
N VAL A 99 -13.56 -10.25 10.75
CA VAL A 99 -13.19 -10.29 12.18
C VAL A 99 -14.18 -9.51 13.03
N SER A 100 -14.72 -8.39 12.56
CA SER A 100 -15.70 -7.59 13.29
C SER A 100 -16.97 -8.37 13.61
N SER A 101 -17.35 -9.33 12.76
CA SER A 101 -18.50 -10.19 13.01
C SER A 101 -18.30 -11.16 14.20
N LEU A 102 -17.04 -11.46 14.55
CA LEU A 102 -16.66 -12.28 15.70
C LEU A 102 -16.57 -11.49 17.01
N TRP A 103 -16.57 -10.15 16.93
CA TRP A 103 -16.43 -9.24 18.06
C TRP A 103 -17.65 -8.31 18.17
N PRO A 104 -18.66 -8.69 18.97
CA PRO A 104 -19.92 -7.95 19.07
C PRO A 104 -19.75 -6.45 19.42
N ASN A 105 -18.71 -6.12 20.17
CA ASN A 105 -18.44 -4.74 20.62
C ASN A 105 -17.76 -3.85 19.57
N LEU A 106 -17.20 -4.40 18.49
CA LEU A 106 -16.62 -3.62 17.40
C LEU A 106 -17.67 -3.04 16.47
N GLY A 107 -18.89 -3.62 16.48
CA GLY A 107 -19.95 -3.24 15.58
C GLY A 107 -19.67 -3.63 14.12
N THR A 108 -20.59 -3.31 13.24
CA THR A 108 -20.44 -3.52 11.79
C THR A 108 -20.33 -2.17 11.08
N PRO A 109 -19.55 -2.10 9.99
CA PRO A 109 -19.46 -0.87 9.18
C PRO A 109 -20.75 -0.56 8.42
N GLY A 110 -21.78 -1.41 8.56
CA GLY A 110 -22.99 -1.41 7.78
C GLY A 110 -23.07 -2.57 6.79
N VAL A 111 -24.07 -2.58 5.95
CA VAL A 111 -24.24 -3.55 4.86
C VAL A 111 -24.31 -2.81 3.52
N PRO A 112 -23.70 -3.35 2.46
CA PRO A 112 -23.82 -2.75 1.15
C PRO A 112 -25.27 -2.80 0.68
N ALA A 113 -25.76 -1.71 0.08
CA ALA A 113 -27.15 -1.59 -0.35
C ALA A 113 -27.24 -1.40 -1.87
N GLY A 114 -28.12 -2.16 -2.53
CA GLY A 114 -28.36 -2.00 -3.96
C GLY A 114 -28.40 -3.30 -4.75
N PRO A 115 -28.33 -3.25 -6.10
CA PRO A 115 -28.27 -4.43 -6.93
C PRO A 115 -26.98 -5.24 -6.73
N ALA A 116 -27.00 -6.52 -7.04
CA ALA A 116 -25.89 -7.45 -6.78
C ALA A 116 -24.52 -7.00 -7.36
N SER A 117 -24.53 -6.33 -8.50
CA SER A 117 -23.31 -5.78 -9.12
C SER A 117 -22.68 -4.66 -8.26
N ARG A 118 -23.53 -3.78 -7.70
CA ARG A 118 -23.08 -2.72 -6.82
C ARG A 118 -22.53 -3.28 -5.51
N ILE A 119 -23.24 -4.23 -4.90
CA ILE A 119 -22.81 -4.92 -3.68
C ILE A 119 -21.40 -5.52 -3.86
N GLY A 120 -21.15 -6.17 -5.01
CA GLY A 120 -19.83 -6.70 -5.33
C GLY A 120 -18.76 -5.62 -5.41
N LEU A 121 -19.02 -4.53 -6.13
CA LEU A 121 -18.09 -3.40 -6.28
C LEU A 121 -17.81 -2.71 -4.94
N GLU A 122 -18.83 -2.54 -4.11
CA GLU A 122 -18.67 -1.93 -2.78
C GLU A 122 -17.79 -2.80 -1.88
N LYS A 123 -18.01 -4.12 -1.83
CA LYS A 123 -17.16 -5.04 -1.06
C LYS A 123 -15.71 -5.02 -1.53
N ILE A 124 -15.49 -4.95 -2.84
CA ILE A 124 -14.14 -4.88 -3.41
C ILE A 124 -13.49 -3.54 -3.11
N GLY A 125 -14.18 -2.43 -3.34
CA GLY A 125 -13.60 -1.10 -3.22
C GLY A 125 -13.42 -0.60 -1.80
N PHE A 126 -14.25 -1.09 -0.84
CA PHE A 126 -14.13 -0.68 0.57
C PHE A 126 -13.18 -1.57 1.37
N PHE A 127 -13.18 -2.87 1.14
CA PHE A 127 -12.52 -3.83 2.03
C PHE A 127 -11.58 -4.78 1.30
N THR A 128 -12.07 -5.89 0.83
CA THR A 128 -11.22 -7.00 0.39
C THR A 128 -10.33 -6.62 -0.78
N GLY A 129 -10.87 -6.00 -1.81
CA GLY A 129 -10.08 -5.63 -2.98
C GLY A 129 -9.08 -4.53 -2.67
N LEU A 130 -9.51 -3.50 -1.93
CA LEU A 130 -8.63 -2.43 -1.47
C LEU A 130 -7.47 -2.99 -0.63
N GLY A 131 -7.80 -3.85 0.35
CA GLY A 131 -6.80 -4.47 1.21
C GLY A 131 -5.78 -5.32 0.44
N VAL A 132 -6.24 -6.14 -0.50
CA VAL A 132 -5.38 -6.97 -1.35
C VAL A 132 -4.42 -6.12 -2.19
N VAL A 133 -4.91 -5.04 -2.81
CA VAL A 133 -4.08 -4.14 -3.60
C VAL A 133 -3.03 -3.44 -2.73
N ILE A 134 -3.40 -2.96 -1.54
CA ILE A 134 -2.47 -2.35 -0.60
C ILE A 134 -1.37 -3.35 -0.20
N VAL A 135 -1.74 -4.57 0.19
CA VAL A 135 -0.77 -5.63 0.56
C VAL A 135 0.16 -5.93 -0.61
N PHE A 136 -0.37 -6.04 -1.84
CA PHE A 136 0.43 -6.29 -3.03
C PHE A 136 1.46 -5.19 -3.27
N VAL A 137 1.06 -3.91 -3.24
CA VAL A 137 1.97 -2.77 -3.43
C VAL A 137 3.01 -2.70 -2.31
N ALA A 138 2.60 -2.94 -1.07
CA ALA A 138 3.50 -2.95 0.07
C ALA A 138 4.52 -4.10 0.00
N ALA A 139 4.07 -5.32 -0.33
CA ALA A 139 4.94 -6.49 -0.50
C ALA A 139 5.92 -6.31 -1.67
N PHE A 140 5.45 -5.76 -2.80
CA PHE A 140 6.31 -5.40 -3.92
C PHE A 140 7.39 -4.40 -3.51
N THR A 141 7.02 -3.39 -2.72
CA THR A 141 7.96 -2.39 -2.19
C THR A 141 9.01 -3.05 -1.30
N LEU A 142 8.60 -3.94 -0.39
CA LEU A 142 9.51 -4.70 0.47
C LEU A 142 10.46 -5.57 -0.35
N GLY A 143 9.95 -6.30 -1.33
CA GLY A 143 10.77 -7.14 -2.20
C GLY A 143 11.86 -6.35 -2.91
N ARG A 144 11.54 -5.15 -3.38
CA ARG A 144 12.52 -4.26 -4.03
C ARG A 144 13.55 -3.69 -3.07
N LEU A 145 13.16 -3.37 -1.84
CA LEU A 145 14.10 -2.86 -0.84
C LEU A 145 15.16 -3.89 -0.46
N PHE A 146 14.82 -5.17 -0.50
CA PHE A 146 15.73 -6.26 -0.11
C PHE A 146 16.30 -7.03 -1.31
N ALA A 147 15.97 -6.65 -2.54
CA ALA A 147 16.56 -7.26 -3.73
C ALA A 147 18.09 -7.10 -3.72
N PRO A 148 18.85 -8.16 -4.02
CA PRO A 148 20.30 -8.07 -4.19
C PRO A 148 20.65 -7.07 -5.30
N ALA A 149 21.74 -6.32 -5.12
CA ALA A 149 22.28 -5.50 -6.20
C ALA A 149 22.69 -6.39 -7.38
N PRO A 150 22.45 -5.97 -8.63
CA PRO A 150 22.98 -6.69 -9.79
C PRO A 150 24.48 -6.87 -9.63
N GLN A 151 24.95 -8.12 -9.69
CA GLN A 151 26.39 -8.38 -9.66
C GLN A 151 26.98 -7.86 -10.98
N PRO A 152 28.11 -7.13 -10.94
CA PRO A 152 28.84 -6.81 -12.15
C PRO A 152 29.18 -8.13 -12.85
N GLY A 153 28.79 -8.25 -14.11
CA GLY A 153 29.18 -9.41 -14.91
C GLY A 153 30.71 -9.58 -14.91
N PRO A 154 31.20 -10.79 -15.18
CA PRO A 154 32.64 -11.01 -15.24
C PRO A 154 33.25 -10.00 -16.24
N VAL A 155 34.21 -9.20 -15.74
CA VAL A 155 35.00 -8.33 -16.60
C VAL A 155 35.78 -9.22 -17.53
N THR A 156 35.36 -9.32 -18.78
CA THR A 156 36.16 -9.94 -19.81
C THR A 156 37.38 -9.04 -20.03
N VAL A 157 38.47 -9.32 -19.36
CA VAL A 157 39.73 -8.68 -19.67
C VAL A 157 40.06 -9.13 -21.11
N ALA A 158 39.87 -8.22 -22.06
CA ALA A 158 40.37 -8.46 -23.41
C ALA A 158 41.86 -8.76 -23.28
N ALA A 159 42.23 -9.96 -23.66
CA ALA A 159 43.63 -10.33 -23.73
C ALA A 159 44.33 -9.27 -24.58
N THR A 160 45.22 -8.51 -23.98
CA THR A 160 46.05 -7.55 -24.68
C THR A 160 46.86 -8.38 -25.66
N ASP A 161 46.49 -8.22 -26.92
CA ASP A 161 47.14 -8.88 -28.03
C ASP A 161 48.65 -8.58 -27.93
N SER A 162 49.42 -9.63 -27.67
CA SER A 162 50.88 -9.54 -27.60
C SER A 162 51.36 -9.11 -28.97
N LEU A 163 51.83 -7.88 -29.07
CA LEU A 163 52.52 -7.40 -30.26
C LEU A 163 53.70 -8.34 -30.54
N PRO A 164 53.87 -8.82 -31.78
CA PRO A 164 55.03 -9.61 -32.13
C PRO A 164 56.29 -8.74 -32.02
N VAL A 165 57.24 -9.21 -31.23
CA VAL A 165 58.60 -8.61 -31.19
C VAL A 165 59.27 -8.99 -32.51
N GLU A 166 59.32 -8.02 -33.44
CA GLU A 166 60.21 -8.16 -34.61
C GLU A 166 61.66 -8.09 -34.15
N GLN A 167 62.43 -9.12 -34.52
CA GLN A 167 63.90 -9.17 -34.42
C GLN A 167 64.52 -8.54 -35.67
#